data_b58e5f9e3b5f35cf71803a2d129e727f
#
_entry.id   b58e5f9e3b5f35cf71803a2d129e727f
#
_cell.length_a   1.000
_cell.length_b   1.000
_cell.length_c   1.000
_cell.angle_alpha   90.00
_cell.angle_beta   90.00
_cell.angle_gamma   90.00
#
_symmetry.space_group_name_H-M   'P 1'
#
loop_
_entity.id
_entity.type
_entity.pdbx_description
1 polymer ?
#
loop_
_entity_poly.entity_id
_entity_poly.type
_entity_poly.pdbx_seq_one_letter_code
_entity_poly.pdbx_strand_id
1 'polypeptide(L)'
;MNLANQQLLAGGAYARKQLYCKDRIVAWSHGSRFRTGRRLAEAFAGARLLDYGCGDGTFLALVHDLFPEAVGADLDPKQTADCVRRFASLPGLSFVLTEDLPAHNTRFDLIFCMEVLEHCTDDVRLQVLRDLQRLVSSHGSVIVSVPIEIGPSLVGKQIVRTIAGWRKLGDYQYRETYTWRELSKMVFAGAGTAIDRPVFRADLIPGRPTFFHGHKGFNWRALRRQMQEYFRVQQVLFSPLSWLHGFFSSQAWFICKSK
;
A
#
# COMPACT_ATOMS: atom_id res chain seq x y z
N MET A 1 1.32 8.39 20.92
CA MET A 1 2.21 8.88 19.81
C MET A 1 2.94 10.10 20.33
N ASN A 2 4.27 10.06 20.37
CA ASN A 2 5.13 11.13 20.92
C ASN A 2 5.05 12.38 19.98
N LEU A 3 5.20 13.59 20.57
CA LEU A 3 5.22 14.88 19.83
C LEU A 3 6.28 14.92 18.70
N ALA A 4 7.44 14.30 18.93
CA ALA A 4 8.50 14.17 17.92
C ALA A 4 8.02 13.41 16.69
N ASN A 5 7.28 12.31 16.86
CA ASN A 5 6.73 11.54 15.74
C ASN A 5 5.65 12.31 14.98
N GLN A 6 4.89 13.17 15.67
CA GLN A 6 3.91 14.04 15.00
C GLN A 6 4.57 15.05 14.07
N GLN A 7 5.70 15.63 14.46
CA GLN A 7 6.46 16.56 13.62
C GLN A 7 7.07 15.87 12.40
N LEU A 8 7.62 14.67 12.57
CA LEU A 8 8.17 13.86 11.47
C LEU A 8 7.09 13.46 10.47
N LEU A 9 5.92 13.07 10.95
CA LEU A 9 4.74 12.77 10.12
C LEU A 9 4.24 14.01 9.39
N ALA A 10 4.12 15.15 10.08
CA ALA A 10 3.68 16.41 9.47
C ALA A 10 4.63 16.92 8.37
N GLY A 11 5.90 16.49 8.36
CA GLY A 11 6.85 16.72 7.27
C GLY A 11 6.50 15.96 5.98
N GLY A 12 5.84 14.81 6.06
CA GLY A 12 5.49 13.97 4.91
C GLY A 12 4.36 14.55 4.05
N ALA A 13 4.52 14.48 2.74
CA ALA A 13 3.50 14.97 1.82
C ALA A 13 2.22 14.13 1.90
N TYR A 14 2.35 12.81 1.99
CA TYR A 14 1.24 11.88 2.12
C TYR A 14 0.49 12.07 3.45
N ALA A 15 1.22 12.14 4.57
CA ALA A 15 0.62 12.33 5.88
C ALA A 15 -0.21 13.62 5.95
N ARG A 16 0.32 14.74 5.43
CA ARG A 16 -0.43 16.01 5.35
C ARG A 16 -1.71 15.89 4.54
N LYS A 17 -1.63 15.20 3.40
CA LYS A 17 -2.73 15.08 2.43
C LYS A 17 -3.84 14.13 2.90
N GLN A 18 -3.48 13.09 3.63
CA GLN A 18 -4.36 11.95 3.89
C GLN A 18 -4.70 11.75 5.38
N LEU A 19 -3.77 12.00 6.30
CA LEU A 19 -4.01 11.82 7.73
C LEU A 19 -4.47 13.11 8.41
N TYR A 20 -3.91 14.24 7.99
CA TYR A 20 -4.20 15.56 8.58
C TYR A 20 -5.09 16.43 7.67
N CYS A 21 -5.75 15.81 6.68
CA CYS A 21 -6.70 16.53 5.85
C CYS A 21 -7.95 16.99 6.65
N LYS A 22 -8.61 18.05 6.17
CA LYS A 22 -9.82 18.60 6.80
C LYS A 22 -11.01 17.66 6.75
N ASP A 23 -11.02 16.71 5.81
CA ASP A 23 -12.10 15.73 5.67
C ASP A 23 -11.92 14.57 6.66
N ARG A 24 -12.82 14.52 7.66
CA ARG A 24 -12.77 13.51 8.72
C ARG A 24 -12.99 12.08 8.21
N ILE A 25 -13.77 11.89 7.14
CA ILE A 25 -14.04 10.55 6.58
C ILE A 25 -12.80 10.05 5.85
N VAL A 26 -12.16 10.90 5.05
CA VAL A 26 -10.91 10.59 4.37
C VAL A 26 -9.81 10.30 5.38
N ALA A 27 -9.61 11.17 6.36
CA ALA A 27 -8.63 10.98 7.43
C ALA A 27 -8.89 9.70 8.24
N TRP A 28 -10.15 9.37 8.54
CA TRP A 28 -10.53 8.14 9.23
C TRP A 28 -10.21 6.89 8.40
N SER A 29 -10.55 6.90 7.11
CA SER A 29 -10.28 5.77 6.20
C SER A 29 -8.79 5.50 6.08
N HIS A 30 -7.97 6.52 5.78
CA HIS A 30 -6.51 6.38 5.70
C HIS A 30 -5.89 6.05 7.05
N GLY A 31 -6.34 6.70 8.12
CA GLY A 31 -5.90 6.40 9.48
C GLY A 31 -6.23 4.96 9.91
N SER A 32 -7.36 4.39 9.45
CA SER A 32 -7.71 3.00 9.73
C SER A 32 -6.72 2.01 9.12
N ARG A 33 -6.21 2.29 7.92
CA ARG A 33 -5.16 1.49 7.27
C ARG A 33 -3.91 1.43 8.13
N PHE A 34 -3.40 2.58 8.54
CA PHE A 34 -2.19 2.63 9.37
C PHE A 34 -2.40 1.98 10.75
N ARG A 35 -3.57 2.14 11.37
CA ARG A 35 -3.89 1.42 12.61
C ARG A 35 -3.92 -0.10 12.42
N THR A 36 -4.47 -0.57 11.30
CA THR A 36 -4.45 -2.01 10.97
C THR A 36 -3.03 -2.48 10.72
N GLY A 37 -2.23 -1.76 9.93
CA GLY A 37 -0.82 -2.07 9.70
C GLY A 37 -0.02 -2.14 11.00
N ARG A 38 -0.15 -1.14 11.88
CA ARG A 38 0.53 -1.14 13.19
C ARG A 38 0.12 -2.33 14.06
N ARG A 39 -1.19 -2.64 14.16
CA ARG A 39 -1.65 -3.81 14.91
C ARG A 39 -1.07 -5.12 14.38
N LEU A 40 -0.97 -5.25 13.06
CA LEU A 40 -0.34 -6.43 12.44
C LEU A 40 1.17 -6.45 12.71
N ALA A 41 1.82 -5.29 12.73
CA ALA A 41 3.25 -5.14 13.01
C ALA A 41 3.59 -5.49 14.48
N GLU A 42 2.71 -5.21 15.43
CA GLU A 42 2.90 -5.49 16.87
C GLU A 42 3.19 -6.97 17.15
N ALA A 43 2.63 -7.89 16.36
CA ALA A 43 2.91 -9.33 16.49
C ALA A 43 4.35 -9.72 16.10
N PHE A 44 5.11 -8.80 15.51
CA PHE A 44 6.49 -9.00 15.04
C PHE A 44 7.47 -8.02 15.71
N ALA A 45 7.11 -7.45 16.84
CA ALA A 45 8.00 -6.52 17.57
C ALA A 45 9.38 -7.17 17.82
N GLY A 46 10.45 -6.41 17.60
CA GLY A 46 11.83 -6.89 17.72
C GLY A 46 12.41 -7.53 16.44
N ALA A 47 11.61 -7.78 15.42
CA ALA A 47 12.04 -8.35 14.14
C ALA A 47 12.72 -7.30 13.22
N ARG A 48 13.29 -7.76 12.10
CA ARG A 48 13.78 -6.89 11.01
C ARG A 48 12.65 -6.59 10.04
N LEU A 49 12.33 -5.31 9.88
CA LEU A 49 11.24 -4.84 9.04
C LEU A 49 11.73 -4.28 7.70
N LEU A 50 11.04 -4.64 6.61
CA LEU A 50 11.07 -3.92 5.34
C LEU A 50 9.68 -3.34 5.02
N ASP A 51 9.62 -2.07 4.69
CA ASP A 51 8.45 -1.44 4.05
C ASP A 51 8.75 -1.23 2.57
N TYR A 52 8.24 -2.12 1.73
CA TYR A 52 8.47 -2.10 0.27
C TYR A 52 7.46 -1.21 -0.42
N GLY A 53 7.92 -0.13 -1.03
CA GLY A 53 7.09 0.97 -1.53
C GLY A 53 6.69 1.91 -0.39
N CYS A 54 7.67 2.31 0.43
CA CYS A 54 7.45 3.07 1.66
C CYS A 54 6.95 4.50 1.45
N GLY A 55 7.00 5.00 0.21
CA GLY A 55 6.62 6.38 -0.12
C GLY A 55 7.36 7.41 0.74
N ASP A 56 6.61 8.25 1.41
CA ASP A 56 7.18 9.29 2.29
C ASP A 56 7.56 8.82 3.72
N GLY A 57 7.60 7.51 3.94
CA GLY A 57 7.98 6.90 5.23
C GLY A 57 6.92 7.03 6.34
N THR A 58 5.69 7.44 6.01
CA THR A 58 4.61 7.63 7.00
C THR A 58 4.37 6.38 7.84
N PHE A 59 4.31 5.20 7.23
CA PHE A 59 4.08 3.95 7.97
C PHE A 59 5.25 3.63 8.92
N LEU A 60 6.47 3.75 8.42
CA LEU A 60 7.68 3.51 9.23
C LEU A 60 7.75 4.44 10.43
N ALA A 61 7.39 5.71 10.27
CA ALA A 61 7.32 6.65 11.40
C ALA A 61 6.29 6.25 12.46
N LEU A 62 5.27 5.47 12.09
CA LEU A 62 4.24 4.99 13.00
C LEU A 62 4.61 3.68 13.73
N VAL A 63 5.57 2.92 13.20
CA VAL A 63 5.91 1.59 13.72
C VAL A 63 7.37 1.42 14.15
N HIS A 64 8.26 2.40 13.91
CA HIS A 64 9.70 2.28 14.16
C HIS A 64 10.03 1.91 15.60
N ASP A 65 9.19 2.32 16.57
CA ASP A 65 9.32 1.98 17.97
C ASP A 65 9.18 0.47 18.29
N LEU A 66 8.65 -0.30 17.35
CA LEU A 66 8.49 -1.75 17.47
C LEU A 66 9.71 -2.53 16.96
N PHE A 67 10.56 -1.90 16.14
CA PHE A 67 11.60 -2.60 15.38
C PHE A 67 12.97 -1.99 15.63
N PRO A 68 13.97 -2.81 16.04
CA PRO A 68 15.35 -2.33 16.22
C PRO A 68 16.01 -1.99 14.89
N GLU A 69 15.55 -2.61 13.79
CA GLU A 69 16.01 -2.37 12.43
C GLU A 69 14.82 -2.36 11.47
N ALA A 70 14.63 -1.23 10.80
CA ALA A 70 13.57 -1.04 9.81
C ALA A 70 14.12 -0.35 8.57
N VAL A 71 13.80 -0.89 7.40
CA VAL A 71 14.23 -0.38 6.11
C VAL A 71 13.01 0.06 5.32
N GLY A 72 13.01 1.28 4.80
CA GLY A 72 12.08 1.76 3.81
C GLY A 72 12.69 1.66 2.42
N ALA A 73 11.99 1.09 1.46
CA ALA A 73 12.45 1.06 0.09
C ALA A 73 11.41 1.65 -0.85
N ASP A 74 11.81 2.57 -1.71
CA ASP A 74 10.93 3.15 -2.73
C ASP A 74 11.65 3.28 -4.07
N LEU A 75 10.90 3.38 -5.16
CA LEU A 75 11.44 3.56 -6.50
C LEU A 75 11.75 5.03 -6.81
N ASP A 76 11.14 5.98 -6.08
CA ASP A 76 11.31 7.41 -6.31
C ASP A 76 12.51 7.96 -5.53
N PRO A 77 13.61 8.35 -6.22
CA PRO A 77 14.81 8.85 -5.55
C PRO A 77 14.57 10.16 -4.78
N LYS A 78 13.60 10.98 -5.18
CA LYS A 78 13.26 12.21 -4.46
C LYS A 78 12.59 11.90 -3.13
N GLN A 79 11.65 10.96 -3.10
CA GLN A 79 11.01 10.52 -1.88
C GLN A 79 12.01 9.83 -0.94
N THR A 80 12.84 8.93 -1.46
CA THR A 80 13.89 8.26 -0.69
C THR A 80 14.85 9.26 -0.05
N ALA A 81 15.36 10.23 -0.83
CA ALA A 81 16.25 11.28 -0.31
C ALA A 81 15.56 12.18 0.75
N ASP A 82 14.27 12.46 0.58
CA ASP A 82 13.50 13.19 1.59
C ASP A 82 13.36 12.39 2.89
N CYS A 83 13.07 11.09 2.80
CA CYS A 83 13.00 10.20 3.95
C CYS A 83 14.34 10.13 4.70
N VAL A 84 15.45 9.94 3.98
CA VAL A 84 16.81 9.95 4.58
C VAL A 84 17.04 11.21 5.42
N ARG A 85 16.69 12.39 4.88
CA ARG A 85 16.85 13.66 5.62
C ARG A 85 15.93 13.77 6.83
N ARG A 86 14.62 13.47 6.65
CA ARG A 86 13.62 13.65 7.71
C ARG A 86 13.81 12.69 8.87
N PHE A 87 14.23 11.48 8.61
CA PHE A 87 14.34 10.44 9.62
C PHE A 87 15.77 10.20 10.11
N ALA A 88 16.72 11.08 9.74
CA ALA A 88 18.14 10.96 10.10
C ALA A 88 18.40 10.84 11.63
N SER A 89 17.50 11.38 12.45
CA SER A 89 17.62 11.32 13.92
C SER A 89 17.04 10.02 14.54
N LEU A 90 16.38 9.17 13.76
CA LEU A 90 15.80 7.92 14.26
C LEU A 90 16.79 6.76 14.08
N PRO A 91 17.36 6.21 15.17
CA PRO A 91 18.27 5.07 15.07
C PRO A 91 17.53 3.83 14.56
N GLY A 92 18.25 2.97 13.82
CA GLY A 92 17.71 1.72 13.29
C GLY A 92 16.77 1.87 12.10
N LEU A 93 16.51 3.11 11.63
CA LEU A 93 15.69 3.36 10.45
C LEU A 93 16.55 3.82 9.28
N SER A 94 16.42 3.17 8.14
CA SER A 94 17.14 3.50 6.91
C SER A 94 16.23 3.50 5.69
N PHE A 95 16.65 4.20 4.63
CA PHE A 95 15.89 4.30 3.38
C PHE A 95 16.81 4.08 2.20
N VAL A 96 16.37 3.26 1.25
CA VAL A 96 17.12 2.86 0.06
C VAL A 96 16.22 2.89 -1.19
N LEU A 97 16.82 2.91 -2.37
CA LEU A 97 16.06 2.65 -3.60
C LEU A 97 15.72 1.15 -3.70
N THR A 98 14.57 0.83 -4.29
CA THR A 98 14.16 -0.57 -4.50
C THR A 98 15.18 -1.33 -5.35
N GLU A 99 15.88 -0.69 -6.27
CA GLU A 99 16.94 -1.28 -7.10
C GLU A 99 18.19 -1.65 -6.29
N ASP A 100 18.44 -1.02 -5.15
CA ASP A 100 19.57 -1.30 -4.27
C ASP A 100 19.32 -2.49 -3.32
N LEU A 101 18.04 -2.91 -3.13
CA LEU A 101 17.69 -4.04 -2.26
C LEU A 101 18.35 -5.38 -2.66
N PRO A 102 18.56 -5.71 -3.95
CA PRO A 102 19.25 -6.93 -4.35
C PRO A 102 20.70 -7.02 -3.89
N ALA A 103 21.39 -5.89 -3.76
CA ALA A 103 22.79 -5.83 -3.33
C ALA A 103 22.96 -6.19 -1.84
N HIS A 104 21.91 -6.05 -1.04
CA HIS A 104 21.92 -6.47 0.36
C HIS A 104 21.49 -7.94 0.46
N ASN A 105 22.40 -8.84 0.78
CA ASN A 105 22.10 -10.26 1.11
C ASN A 105 21.22 -10.39 2.38
N THR A 106 20.56 -9.36 2.75
CA THR A 106 19.78 -9.20 3.96
C THR A 106 18.37 -9.75 3.75
N ARG A 107 17.94 -10.64 4.64
CA ARG A 107 16.58 -11.15 4.71
C ARG A 107 15.83 -10.43 5.82
N PHE A 108 14.53 -10.23 5.61
CA PHE A 108 13.64 -9.56 6.55
C PHE A 108 12.65 -10.56 7.15
N ASP A 109 12.37 -10.41 8.45
CA ASP A 109 11.43 -11.27 9.15
C ASP A 109 9.99 -10.83 8.90
N LEU A 110 9.82 -9.53 8.62
CA LEU A 110 8.55 -8.93 8.25
C LEU A 110 8.74 -8.01 7.06
N ILE A 111 7.93 -8.20 6.03
CA ILE A 111 7.85 -7.27 4.90
C ILE A 111 6.42 -6.74 4.81
N PHE A 112 6.28 -5.43 4.82
CA PHE A 112 5.06 -4.75 4.39
C PHE A 112 5.20 -4.31 2.93
N CYS A 113 4.10 -4.43 2.17
CA CYS A 113 3.94 -3.86 0.83
C CYS A 113 2.52 -3.31 0.73
N MET A 114 2.37 -2.01 1.03
CA MET A 114 1.06 -1.40 1.19
C MET A 114 0.74 -0.43 0.07
N GLU A 115 -0.39 -0.69 -0.64
CA GLU A 115 -0.88 0.20 -1.72
C GLU A 115 0.16 0.41 -2.83
N VAL A 116 0.82 -0.67 -3.23
CA VAL A 116 1.85 -0.70 -4.29
C VAL A 116 1.40 -1.53 -5.48
N LEU A 117 0.96 -2.77 -5.23
CA LEU A 117 0.72 -3.77 -6.29
C LEU A 117 -0.42 -3.39 -7.23
N GLU A 118 -1.36 -2.58 -6.78
CA GLU A 118 -2.42 -2.03 -7.62
C GLU A 118 -1.91 -1.02 -8.64
N HIS A 119 -0.77 -0.40 -8.38
CA HIS A 119 -0.17 0.57 -9.30
C HIS A 119 0.77 -0.09 -10.31
N CYS A 120 1.21 -1.29 -10.06
CA CYS A 120 2.14 -2.01 -10.94
C CYS A 120 1.47 -2.50 -12.22
N THR A 121 2.15 -2.36 -13.37
CA THR A 121 1.85 -3.14 -14.57
C THR A 121 2.08 -4.64 -14.28
N ASP A 122 1.57 -5.52 -15.13
CA ASP A 122 1.64 -6.96 -14.87
C ASP A 122 3.07 -7.46 -14.70
N ASP A 123 3.98 -7.02 -15.56
CA ASP A 123 5.40 -7.41 -15.50
C ASP A 123 6.08 -6.90 -14.23
N VAL A 124 5.84 -5.62 -13.88
CA VAL A 124 6.38 -5.00 -12.66
C VAL A 124 5.81 -5.69 -11.42
N ARG A 125 4.51 -6.03 -11.41
CA ARG A 125 3.90 -6.75 -10.29
C ARG A 125 4.51 -8.13 -10.06
N LEU A 126 4.78 -8.88 -11.14
CA LEU A 126 5.49 -10.16 -11.06
C LEU A 126 6.90 -9.99 -10.50
N GLN A 127 7.62 -8.94 -10.92
CA GLN A 127 8.94 -8.65 -10.39
C GLN A 127 8.88 -8.32 -8.89
N VAL A 128 7.95 -7.46 -8.47
CA VAL A 128 7.77 -7.15 -7.04
C VAL A 128 7.47 -8.42 -6.22
N LEU A 129 6.59 -9.30 -6.69
CA LEU A 129 6.29 -10.56 -5.98
C LEU A 129 7.53 -11.46 -5.83
N ARG A 130 8.38 -11.55 -6.86
CA ARG A 130 9.67 -12.28 -6.79
C ARG A 130 10.63 -11.62 -5.81
N ASP A 131 10.71 -10.29 -5.80
CA ASP A 131 11.55 -9.56 -4.86
C ASP A 131 11.11 -9.78 -3.42
N LEU A 132 9.81 -9.65 -3.13
CA LEU A 132 9.27 -9.94 -1.81
C LEU A 132 9.57 -11.39 -1.37
N GLN A 133 9.44 -12.37 -2.29
CA GLN A 133 9.76 -13.78 -2.01
C GLN A 133 11.25 -13.98 -1.72
N ARG A 134 12.12 -13.31 -2.44
CA ARG A 134 13.57 -13.39 -2.27
C ARG A 134 14.04 -12.71 -0.97
N LEU A 135 13.39 -11.59 -0.60
CA LEU A 135 13.78 -10.77 0.54
C LEU A 135 13.23 -11.26 1.88
N VAL A 136 12.14 -12.03 1.89
CA VAL A 136 11.59 -12.57 3.14
C VAL A 136 12.46 -13.73 3.66
N SER A 137 12.66 -13.80 4.97
CA SER A 137 13.34 -14.93 5.62
C SER A 137 12.47 -16.21 5.55
N SER A 138 13.08 -17.38 5.74
CA SER A 138 12.38 -18.69 5.67
C SER A 138 11.20 -18.80 6.65
N HIS A 139 11.28 -18.12 7.79
CA HIS A 139 10.21 -18.05 8.78
C HIS A 139 9.45 -16.71 8.76
N GLY A 140 9.83 -15.82 7.85
CA GLY A 140 9.29 -14.48 7.75
C GLY A 140 7.85 -14.42 7.27
N SER A 141 7.32 -13.23 7.30
CA SER A 141 5.96 -12.93 6.84
C SER A 141 5.97 -11.77 5.87
N VAL A 142 5.08 -11.84 4.90
CA VAL A 142 4.80 -10.74 3.97
C VAL A 142 3.36 -10.31 4.18
N ILE A 143 3.17 -9.02 4.45
CA ILE A 143 1.86 -8.41 4.63
C ILE A 143 1.63 -7.41 3.49
N VAL A 144 0.64 -7.70 2.67
CA VAL A 144 0.27 -6.86 1.52
C VAL A 144 -1.07 -6.23 1.76
N SER A 145 -1.20 -4.91 1.56
CA SER A 145 -2.51 -4.26 1.48
C SER A 145 -2.77 -3.68 0.11
N VAL A 146 -4.03 -3.75 -0.32
CA VAL A 146 -4.48 -3.21 -1.60
C VAL A 146 -5.92 -2.69 -1.49
N PRO A 147 -6.33 -1.71 -2.33
CA PRO A 147 -7.69 -1.22 -2.34
C PRO A 147 -8.66 -2.28 -2.89
N ILE A 148 -9.89 -2.24 -2.42
CA ILE A 148 -10.99 -3.02 -2.97
C ILE A 148 -11.69 -2.16 -4.02
N GLU A 149 -11.45 -2.45 -5.30
CA GLU A 149 -12.04 -1.71 -6.44
C GLU A 149 -12.96 -2.60 -7.29
N ILE A 150 -13.38 -3.75 -6.74
CA ILE A 150 -14.38 -4.66 -7.31
C ILE A 150 -15.38 -5.11 -6.23
N GLY A 151 -16.52 -5.61 -6.66
CA GLY A 151 -17.58 -6.06 -5.75
C GLY A 151 -18.53 -4.93 -5.32
N PRO A 152 -19.50 -5.22 -4.45
CA PRO A 152 -20.52 -4.25 -4.03
C PRO A 152 -19.97 -3.01 -3.34
N SER A 153 -18.81 -3.11 -2.66
CA SER A 153 -18.12 -1.99 -2.03
C SER A 153 -17.76 -0.87 -3.01
N LEU A 154 -17.55 -1.20 -4.30
CA LEU A 154 -17.28 -0.21 -5.33
C LEU A 154 -18.44 0.77 -5.48
N VAL A 155 -19.69 0.29 -5.42
CA VAL A 155 -20.88 1.15 -5.52
C VAL A 155 -20.90 2.18 -4.39
N GLY A 156 -20.71 1.72 -3.15
CA GLY A 156 -20.62 2.61 -1.98
C GLY A 156 -19.50 3.63 -2.10
N LYS A 157 -18.31 3.20 -2.56
CA LYS A 157 -17.18 4.10 -2.83
C LYS A 157 -17.53 5.16 -3.90
N GLN A 158 -18.22 4.78 -4.99
CA GLN A 158 -18.62 5.73 -6.03
C GLN A 158 -19.62 6.76 -5.51
N ILE A 159 -20.57 6.37 -4.67
CA ILE A 159 -21.50 7.30 -4.01
C ILE A 159 -20.71 8.29 -3.16
N VAL A 160 -19.84 7.82 -2.28
CA VAL A 160 -19.01 8.68 -1.41
C VAL A 160 -18.11 9.60 -2.25
N ARG A 161 -17.43 9.09 -3.27
CA ARG A 161 -16.59 9.87 -4.19
C ARG A 161 -17.41 10.93 -4.94
N THR A 162 -18.66 10.62 -5.32
CA THR A 162 -19.55 11.58 -5.98
C THR A 162 -19.94 12.73 -5.06
N ILE A 163 -20.34 12.39 -3.84
CA ILE A 163 -20.73 13.40 -2.82
C ILE A 163 -19.51 14.27 -2.46
N ALA A 164 -18.34 13.66 -2.27
CA ALA A 164 -17.10 14.38 -1.97
C ALA A 164 -16.68 15.31 -3.12
N GLY A 165 -16.83 14.86 -4.37
CA GLY A 165 -16.58 15.69 -5.56
C GLY A 165 -17.51 16.91 -5.65
N TRP A 166 -18.80 16.74 -5.35
CA TRP A 166 -19.75 17.86 -5.28
C TRP A 166 -19.39 18.90 -4.21
N ARG A 167 -18.86 18.41 -3.08
CA ARG A 167 -18.42 19.27 -1.97
C ARG A 167 -17.01 19.82 -2.13
N LYS A 168 -16.33 19.53 -3.27
CA LYS A 168 -14.93 19.91 -3.54
C LYS A 168 -13.98 19.52 -2.40
N LEU A 169 -14.22 18.35 -1.78
CA LEU A 169 -13.42 17.83 -0.68
C LEU A 169 -12.22 17.02 -1.25
N GLY A 170 -11.02 17.41 -0.88
CA GLY A 170 -9.77 16.71 -1.26
C GLY A 170 -9.44 16.73 -2.75
N ASP A 171 -8.58 15.79 -3.20
CA ASP A 171 -8.11 15.64 -4.59
C ASP A 171 -9.11 14.88 -5.49
N TYR A 172 -10.38 14.79 -5.13
CA TYR A 172 -11.41 14.07 -5.90
C TYR A 172 -11.78 14.72 -7.25
N GLN A 173 -11.14 15.82 -7.62
CA GLN A 173 -11.29 16.42 -8.96
C GLN A 173 -10.76 15.52 -10.10
N TYR A 174 -9.86 14.57 -9.82
CA TYR A 174 -9.38 13.54 -10.76
C TYR A 174 -10.20 12.25 -10.68
N ARG A 175 -11.50 12.39 -10.62
CA ARG A 175 -12.42 11.27 -10.46
C ARG A 175 -12.37 10.33 -11.66
N GLU A 176 -12.03 9.06 -11.41
CA GLU A 176 -12.18 8.01 -12.39
C GLU A 176 -13.67 7.81 -12.72
N THR A 177 -14.01 7.98 -13.97
CA THR A 177 -15.38 7.78 -14.47
C THR A 177 -15.59 6.33 -14.86
N TYR A 178 -16.79 5.83 -14.65
CA TYR A 178 -17.20 4.48 -14.99
C TYR A 178 -18.44 4.53 -15.87
N THR A 179 -18.42 3.77 -16.97
CA THR A 179 -19.64 3.44 -17.69
C THR A 179 -20.45 2.41 -16.91
N TRP A 180 -21.76 2.32 -17.16
CA TRP A 180 -22.62 1.31 -16.53
C TRP A 180 -22.14 -0.13 -16.81
N ARG A 181 -21.61 -0.39 -17.99
CA ARG A 181 -21.03 -1.69 -18.37
C ARG A 181 -19.80 -2.03 -17.54
N GLU A 182 -18.88 -1.07 -17.40
CA GLU A 182 -17.68 -1.24 -16.55
C GLU A 182 -18.08 -1.46 -15.10
N LEU A 183 -18.98 -0.64 -14.57
CA LEU A 183 -19.42 -0.73 -13.19
C LEU A 183 -20.05 -2.11 -12.90
N SER A 184 -20.98 -2.59 -13.75
CA SER A 184 -21.58 -3.89 -13.57
C SER A 184 -20.55 -5.03 -13.67
N LYS A 185 -19.63 -4.97 -14.66
CA LYS A 185 -18.55 -5.95 -14.80
C LYS A 185 -17.68 -6.01 -13.54
N MET A 186 -17.36 -4.86 -12.96
CA MET A 186 -16.52 -4.79 -11.76
C MET A 186 -17.26 -5.21 -10.50
N VAL A 187 -18.54 -4.88 -10.36
CA VAL A 187 -19.37 -5.31 -9.20
C VAL A 187 -19.48 -6.83 -9.14
N PHE A 188 -19.62 -7.50 -10.27
CA PHE A 188 -19.74 -8.96 -10.35
C PHE A 188 -18.40 -9.66 -10.66
N ALA A 189 -17.28 -8.97 -10.62
CA ALA A 189 -15.99 -9.54 -10.94
C ALA A 189 -15.55 -10.64 -9.97
N GLY A 190 -15.25 -11.81 -10.53
CA GLY A 190 -14.54 -12.90 -9.87
C GLY A 190 -13.01 -12.81 -10.05
N ALA A 191 -12.27 -13.75 -9.49
CA ALA A 191 -10.81 -13.81 -9.62
C ALA A 191 -10.31 -14.01 -11.07
N GLY A 192 -11.12 -14.61 -11.94
CA GLY A 192 -10.79 -14.83 -13.36
C GLY A 192 -11.33 -13.75 -14.29
N THR A 193 -11.98 -12.70 -13.78
CA THR A 193 -12.53 -11.64 -14.63
C THR A 193 -11.42 -10.75 -15.15
N ALA A 194 -11.22 -10.76 -16.46
CA ALA A 194 -10.30 -9.83 -17.13
C ALA A 194 -10.93 -8.43 -17.14
N ILE A 195 -10.20 -7.45 -16.63
CA ILE A 195 -10.60 -6.04 -16.58
C ILE A 195 -9.47 -5.23 -17.21
N ASP A 196 -9.80 -4.50 -18.26
CA ASP A 196 -8.84 -3.59 -18.88
C ASP A 196 -8.60 -2.40 -17.96
N ARG A 197 -7.33 -2.07 -17.74
CA ARG A 197 -6.91 -1.00 -16.84
C ARG A 197 -6.12 0.05 -17.62
N PRO A 198 -6.45 1.34 -17.45
CA PRO A 198 -5.66 2.41 -18.07
C PRO A 198 -4.20 2.35 -17.56
N VAL A 199 -3.26 2.56 -18.48
CA VAL A 199 -1.84 2.72 -18.15
C VAL A 199 -1.51 4.20 -18.24
N PHE A 200 -0.88 4.71 -17.20
CA PHE A 200 -0.40 6.08 -17.11
C PHE A 200 1.13 6.09 -17.15
N ARG A 201 1.70 7.21 -17.55
CA ARG A 201 3.14 7.44 -17.56
C ARG A 201 3.48 8.56 -16.57
N ALA A 202 4.56 8.36 -15.83
CA ALA A 202 5.20 9.39 -15.01
C ALA A 202 6.72 9.34 -15.20
N ASP A 203 7.36 10.47 -15.03
CA ASP A 203 8.82 10.59 -15.05
C ASP A 203 9.34 10.69 -13.60
N LEU A 204 9.18 9.59 -12.85
CA LEU A 204 9.62 9.51 -11.44
C LEU A 204 11.14 9.39 -11.32
N ILE A 205 11.74 8.63 -12.23
CA ILE A 205 13.17 8.39 -12.29
C ILE A 205 13.73 9.20 -13.47
N PRO A 206 14.72 10.09 -13.27
CA PRO A 206 15.32 10.86 -14.35
C PRO A 206 15.80 9.97 -15.51
N GLY A 207 15.35 10.27 -16.73
CA GLY A 207 15.72 9.53 -17.94
C GLY A 207 15.06 8.16 -18.11
N ARG A 208 14.18 7.72 -17.19
CA ARG A 208 13.49 6.43 -17.26
C ARG A 208 11.98 6.62 -17.07
N PRO A 209 11.16 6.47 -18.12
CA PRO A 209 9.71 6.58 -17.96
C PRO A 209 9.18 5.43 -17.09
N THR A 210 8.32 5.78 -16.15
CA THR A 210 7.65 4.83 -15.27
C THR A 210 6.19 4.69 -15.72
N PHE A 211 5.75 3.45 -15.96
CA PHE A 211 4.37 3.14 -16.33
C PHE A 211 3.65 2.56 -15.12
N PHE A 212 2.41 3.01 -14.89
CA PHE A 212 1.64 2.57 -13.74
C PHE A 212 0.13 2.58 -14.03
N HIS A 213 -0.63 1.88 -13.20
CA HIS A 213 -2.09 1.90 -13.23
C HIS A 213 -2.67 2.82 -12.15
N GLY A 214 -3.85 3.40 -12.42
CA GLY A 214 -4.73 3.93 -11.37
C GLY A 214 -5.44 2.79 -10.62
N HIS A 215 -6.37 3.16 -9.74
CA HIS A 215 -7.13 2.15 -8.96
C HIS A 215 -8.23 1.48 -9.80
N LYS A 216 -8.73 2.14 -10.86
CA LYS A 216 -9.82 1.65 -11.71
C LYS A 216 -9.51 0.25 -12.24
N GLY A 217 -10.44 -0.67 -12.01
CA GLY A 217 -10.35 -2.04 -12.52
C GLY A 217 -9.40 -2.96 -11.76
N PHE A 218 -8.83 -2.53 -10.65
CA PHE A 218 -7.97 -3.39 -9.85
C PHE A 218 -8.75 -4.54 -9.22
N ASN A 219 -8.30 -5.77 -9.50
CA ASN A 219 -8.94 -6.99 -9.03
C ASN A 219 -8.11 -7.67 -7.93
N TRP A 220 -8.42 -7.36 -6.66
CA TRP A 220 -7.73 -7.94 -5.51
C TRP A 220 -7.88 -9.47 -5.41
N ARG A 221 -8.97 -10.05 -5.98
CA ARG A 221 -9.19 -11.51 -5.99
C ARG A 221 -8.25 -12.20 -6.99
N ALA A 222 -7.98 -11.56 -8.13
CA ALA A 222 -6.99 -12.02 -9.09
C ALA A 222 -5.57 -11.93 -8.50
N LEU A 223 -5.26 -10.81 -7.81
CA LEU A 223 -3.99 -10.67 -7.09
C LEU A 223 -3.82 -11.77 -6.03
N ARG A 224 -4.86 -12.06 -5.23
CA ARG A 224 -4.79 -13.16 -4.24
C ARG A 224 -4.38 -14.48 -4.88
N ARG A 225 -4.96 -14.84 -6.04
CA ARG A 225 -4.60 -16.07 -6.76
C ARG A 225 -3.14 -16.02 -7.21
N GLN A 226 -2.69 -14.91 -7.75
CA GLN A 226 -1.30 -14.73 -8.16
C GLN A 226 -0.34 -14.82 -6.96
N MET A 227 -0.64 -14.19 -5.84
CA MET A 227 0.17 -14.27 -4.62
C MET A 227 0.29 -15.71 -4.09
N GLN A 228 -0.73 -16.56 -4.28
CA GLN A 228 -0.67 -17.95 -3.89
C GLN A 228 0.37 -18.77 -4.68
N GLU A 229 0.87 -18.28 -5.80
CA GLU A 229 1.98 -18.91 -6.54
C GLU A 229 3.32 -18.71 -5.81
N TYR A 230 3.51 -17.57 -5.14
CA TYR A 230 4.74 -17.17 -4.46
C TYR A 230 4.74 -17.45 -2.96
N PHE A 231 3.58 -17.36 -2.30
CA PHE A 231 3.43 -17.39 -0.85
C PHE A 231 2.33 -18.35 -0.41
N ARG A 232 2.39 -18.76 0.86
CA ARG A 232 1.25 -19.35 1.55
C ARG A 232 0.40 -18.23 2.16
N VAL A 233 -0.70 -17.86 1.51
CA VAL A 233 -1.66 -16.88 2.03
C VAL A 233 -2.41 -17.50 3.21
N GLN A 234 -2.05 -17.12 4.42
CA GLN A 234 -2.65 -17.66 5.64
C GLN A 234 -3.98 -17.03 5.98
N GLN A 235 -4.09 -15.71 5.80
CA GLN A 235 -5.27 -14.96 6.18
C GLN A 235 -5.53 -13.81 5.21
N VAL A 236 -6.81 -13.48 5.03
CA VAL A 236 -7.26 -12.26 4.36
C VAL A 236 -8.10 -11.48 5.34
N LEU A 237 -7.68 -10.26 5.64
CA LEU A 237 -8.41 -9.33 6.49
C LEU A 237 -8.94 -8.17 5.65
N PHE A 238 -9.90 -7.44 6.21
CA PHE A 238 -10.51 -6.27 5.56
C PHE A 238 -10.54 -5.10 6.53
N SER A 239 -10.33 -3.89 6.00
CA SER A 239 -10.44 -2.65 6.79
C SER A 239 -11.20 -1.57 6.03
N PRO A 240 -11.84 -0.61 6.73
CA PRO A 240 -11.91 -0.42 8.17
C PRO A 240 -12.89 -1.36 8.90
N LEU A 241 -13.87 -1.94 8.23
CA LEU A 241 -14.97 -2.72 8.82
C LEU A 241 -14.71 -4.23 8.62
N SER A 242 -13.82 -4.81 9.42
CA SER A 242 -13.36 -6.21 9.26
C SER A 242 -14.49 -7.25 9.33
N TRP A 243 -15.54 -7.00 10.11
CA TRP A 243 -16.69 -7.89 10.29
C TRP A 243 -17.65 -7.92 9.09
N LEU A 244 -17.60 -6.90 8.22
CA LEU A 244 -18.42 -6.84 6.98
C LEU A 244 -17.68 -7.43 5.76
N HIS A 245 -16.53 -8.06 5.97
CA HIS A 245 -15.69 -8.60 4.91
C HIS A 245 -15.45 -7.56 3.78
N GLY A 246 -15.28 -8.03 2.55
CA GLY A 246 -15.06 -7.18 1.39
C GLY A 246 -16.26 -6.37 0.89
N PHE A 247 -17.46 -6.50 1.52
CA PHE A 247 -18.66 -5.82 1.04
C PHE A 247 -18.67 -4.32 1.35
N PHE A 248 -18.14 -3.90 2.50
CA PHE A 248 -18.14 -2.50 2.93
C PHE A 248 -16.75 -2.01 3.36
N SER A 249 -15.73 -2.79 3.07
CA SER A 249 -14.35 -2.42 3.36
C SER A 249 -13.70 -1.73 2.17
N SER A 250 -12.71 -0.88 2.45
CA SER A 250 -11.96 -0.15 1.43
C SER A 250 -10.68 -0.87 1.03
N GLN A 251 -10.17 -1.76 1.87
CA GLN A 251 -8.89 -2.44 1.69
C GLN A 251 -8.96 -3.92 2.04
N ALA A 252 -8.21 -4.72 1.27
CA ALA A 252 -7.92 -6.11 1.56
C ALA A 252 -6.46 -6.25 1.99
N TRP A 253 -6.23 -7.07 3.02
CA TRP A 253 -4.93 -7.36 3.59
C TRP A 253 -4.64 -8.85 3.44
N PHE A 254 -3.49 -9.19 2.91
CA PHE A 254 -3.03 -10.56 2.76
C PHE A 254 -1.87 -10.79 3.73
N ILE A 255 -2.06 -11.70 4.67
CA ILE A 255 -1.01 -12.15 5.59
C ILE A 255 -0.45 -13.44 5.03
N CYS A 256 0.82 -13.41 4.66
CA CYS A 256 1.47 -14.49 3.92
C CYS A 256 2.70 -14.98 4.67
N LYS A 257 3.01 -16.25 4.50
CA LYS A 257 4.27 -16.87 4.90
C LYS A 257 5.09 -17.25 3.68
N SER A 258 6.39 -17.28 3.82
CA SER A 258 7.28 -17.88 2.83
C SER A 258 6.84 -19.31 2.49
N LYS A 259 6.99 -19.70 1.23
CA LYS A 259 6.81 -21.11 0.79
C LYS A 259 8.04 -21.93 1.10
#